data_30c6730c5e56735c5d3cfdf36fbdf82b
#
_entry.id   30c6730c5e56735c5d3cfdf36fbdf82b
#
_cell.length_a   1.000
_cell.length_b   1.000
_cell.length_c   1.000
_cell.angle_alpha   90.00
_cell.angle_beta   90.00
_cell.angle_gamma   90.00
#
_symmetry.space_group_name_H-M   'P 1'
#
loop_
_entity.id
_entity.type
_entity.pdbx_description
1 polymer ?
#
loop_
_entity_poly.entity_id
_entity_poly.type
_entity_poly.pdbx_seq_one_letter_code
_entity_poly.pdbx_strand_id
1 'polypeptide(L)'
;MRIAIFNTVQLETAGGMEHFSIQTAAYLASLPGVEADCVTMDEAFNLRYGRLHSLYFFRRFDRATIFREPREAIEQRLGQARYVQCATFAELRETLGQYDLVYSRNEITEAFLFRARVGYRNVPPVVFGCHCPHRFIGASTLHSRLHNLLYASPLYTRLAKGVAGFHTISGGDTGAIERQFPDHPVVQIPNPFDAVGYAEQAGQTKPPFAVDAAKFNILWAGRLTGQKGVTQLLEVIERVNESHAAKVEWHICGEGELSSLVLEAARQHENIYEHGHVDRQAMPAAYAGADLFISTSQWGETYAYTPREANSLGVPVVAFDISGYNEIIKDGRNGRLAKTVDEFIEQVKWFAAGNRLDGDIREYIRGRTDHAAAYEQLLGFFRDCLAPNGEQG
;
A
#
# COMPACT_ATOMS: atom_id res chain seq x y z
N MET A 1 8.96 5.58 -25.19
CA MET A 1 7.64 5.92 -24.58
C MET A 1 7.88 6.70 -23.30
N ARG A 2 7.24 7.88 -23.16
CA ARG A 2 7.38 8.73 -21.97
C ARG A 2 6.10 8.66 -21.12
N ILE A 3 6.24 8.33 -19.85
CA ILE A 3 5.13 8.08 -18.92
C ILE A 3 5.23 9.04 -17.74
N ALA A 4 4.16 9.79 -17.46
CA ALA A 4 4.02 10.55 -16.23
C ALA A 4 3.26 9.72 -15.19
N ILE A 5 3.86 9.43 -14.04
CA ILE A 5 3.19 8.84 -12.89
C ILE A 5 2.74 9.99 -11.99
N PHE A 6 1.45 10.32 -12.09
CA PHE A 6 0.88 11.51 -11.46
C PHE A 6 0.20 11.20 -10.13
N ASN A 7 0.55 11.96 -9.12
CA ASN A 7 -0.13 12.02 -7.82
C ASN A 7 -0.46 13.46 -7.48
N THR A 8 -1.67 13.73 -7.00
CA THR A 8 -2.01 15.07 -6.50
C THR A 8 -1.20 15.40 -5.25
N VAL A 9 -0.93 14.41 -4.40
CA VAL A 9 -0.18 14.54 -3.15
C VAL A 9 1.33 14.33 -3.41
N GLN A 10 2.16 15.04 -2.66
CA GLN A 10 3.61 14.94 -2.73
C GLN A 10 4.11 13.55 -2.29
N LEU A 11 5.21 13.10 -2.88
CA LEU A 11 5.84 11.81 -2.57
C LEU A 11 6.43 11.76 -1.16
N GLU A 12 6.79 12.90 -0.60
CA GLU A 12 7.33 13.07 0.76
C GLU A 12 6.38 12.58 1.86
N THR A 13 5.09 12.39 1.57
CA THR A 13 4.11 11.89 2.56
C THR A 13 4.29 10.41 2.91
N ALA A 14 5.19 9.70 2.24
CA ALA A 14 5.67 8.36 2.54
C ALA A 14 4.59 7.29 2.80
N GLY A 15 3.49 7.32 2.04
CA GLY A 15 2.45 6.29 2.06
C GLY A 15 2.74 5.11 1.12
N GLY A 16 1.89 4.09 1.16
CA GLY A 16 2.01 2.93 0.26
C GLY A 16 1.86 3.29 -1.23
N MET A 17 1.06 4.31 -1.53
CA MET A 17 0.87 4.82 -2.89
C MET A 17 2.08 5.59 -3.41
N GLU A 18 2.66 6.44 -2.58
CA GLU A 18 3.87 7.18 -2.90
C GLU A 18 5.02 6.20 -3.18
N HIS A 19 5.13 5.16 -2.37
CA HIS A 19 6.10 4.09 -2.58
C HIS A 19 5.88 3.36 -3.90
N PHE A 20 4.64 2.96 -4.22
CA PHE A 20 4.30 2.36 -5.51
C PHE A 20 4.70 3.27 -6.67
N SER A 21 4.41 4.57 -6.58
CA SER A 21 4.74 5.54 -7.64
C SER A 21 6.24 5.65 -7.86
N ILE A 22 7.03 5.74 -6.78
CA ILE A 22 8.50 5.81 -6.84
C ILE A 22 9.07 4.52 -7.45
N GLN A 23 8.66 3.36 -6.96
CA GLN A 23 9.14 2.07 -7.48
C GLN A 23 8.78 1.88 -8.95
N THR A 24 7.55 2.25 -9.34
CA THR A 24 7.09 2.11 -10.72
C THR A 24 7.83 3.04 -11.65
N ALA A 25 8.05 4.31 -11.27
CA ALA A 25 8.84 5.25 -12.07
C ALA A 25 10.28 4.75 -12.23
N ALA A 26 10.93 4.37 -11.13
CA ALA A 26 12.30 3.88 -11.14
C ALA A 26 12.48 2.64 -12.03
N TYR A 27 11.59 1.66 -11.89
CA TYR A 27 11.66 0.44 -12.69
C TYR A 27 11.41 0.70 -14.17
N LEU A 28 10.36 1.43 -14.51
CA LEU A 28 10.03 1.73 -15.91
C LEU A 28 11.11 2.57 -16.58
N ALA A 29 11.70 3.54 -15.87
CA ALA A 29 12.81 4.34 -16.38
C ALA A 29 14.11 3.52 -16.59
N SER A 30 14.25 2.37 -15.94
CA SER A 30 15.39 1.46 -16.17
C SER A 30 15.26 0.61 -17.44
N LEU A 31 14.05 0.57 -18.05
CA LEU A 31 13.80 -0.23 -19.24
C LEU A 31 14.26 0.48 -20.52
N PRO A 32 14.85 -0.21 -21.49
CA PRO A 32 15.27 0.40 -22.74
C PRO A 32 14.12 1.07 -23.49
N GLY A 33 14.29 2.33 -23.88
CA GLY A 33 13.32 3.09 -24.67
C GLY A 33 12.07 3.54 -23.89
N VAL A 34 12.11 3.50 -22.56
CA VAL A 34 11.07 4.02 -21.68
C VAL A 34 11.66 5.13 -20.82
N GLU A 35 10.98 6.27 -20.76
CA GLU A 35 11.19 7.33 -19.79
C GLU A 35 9.97 7.38 -18.88
N ALA A 36 10.19 7.40 -17.58
CA ALA A 36 9.09 7.48 -16.61
C ALA A 36 9.47 8.44 -15.49
N ASP A 37 8.60 9.39 -15.18
CA ASP A 37 8.83 10.39 -14.15
C ASP A 37 7.66 10.44 -13.17
N CYS A 38 7.94 10.81 -11.92
CA CYS A 38 6.92 11.15 -10.94
C CYS A 38 6.57 12.63 -11.07
N VAL A 39 5.29 12.92 -11.28
CA VAL A 39 4.74 14.28 -11.35
C VAL A 39 3.76 14.48 -10.20
N THR A 40 3.93 15.56 -9.43
CA THR A 40 2.99 15.90 -8.33
C THR A 40 2.63 17.38 -8.34
N MET A 41 1.58 17.72 -7.58
CA MET A 41 1.36 19.12 -7.22
C MET A 41 2.28 19.49 -6.04
N ASP A 42 2.72 20.75 -5.97
CA ASP A 42 3.58 21.24 -4.91
C ASP A 42 2.85 21.41 -3.56
N GLU A 43 3.61 21.74 -2.51
CA GLU A 43 3.06 21.94 -1.17
C GLU A 43 2.11 23.14 -1.10
N ALA A 44 2.43 24.22 -1.77
CA ALA A 44 1.60 25.44 -1.79
C ALA A 44 0.24 25.17 -2.42
N PHE A 45 0.21 24.39 -3.50
CA PHE A 45 -1.02 23.91 -4.11
C PHE A 45 -1.83 23.04 -3.13
N ASN A 46 -1.20 22.05 -2.52
CA ASN A 46 -1.85 21.13 -1.60
C ASN A 46 -2.39 21.84 -0.36
N LEU A 47 -1.73 22.88 0.13
CA LEU A 47 -2.24 23.75 1.19
C LEU A 47 -3.48 24.55 0.79
N ARG A 48 -3.51 25.02 -0.44
CA ARG A 48 -4.60 25.84 -0.97
C ARG A 48 -5.85 25.00 -1.28
N TYR A 49 -5.66 23.82 -1.85
CA TYR A 49 -6.73 22.92 -2.32
C TYR A 49 -6.95 21.71 -1.41
N GLY A 50 -6.04 21.38 -0.51
CA GLY A 50 -6.14 20.28 0.47
C GLY A 50 -7.32 20.41 1.45
N ARG A 51 -7.89 21.63 1.59
CA ARG A 51 -9.15 21.83 2.32
C ARG A 51 -10.33 21.12 1.64
N LEU A 52 -10.36 21.02 0.32
CA LEU A 52 -11.37 20.25 -0.42
C LEU A 52 -11.16 18.75 -0.21
N HIS A 53 -9.92 18.30 -0.19
CA HIS A 53 -9.55 16.91 0.12
C HIS A 53 -9.89 16.55 1.58
N SER A 54 -9.62 17.45 2.53
CA SER A 54 -9.93 17.24 3.94
C SER A 54 -11.43 17.28 4.27
N LEU A 55 -12.23 18.06 3.53
CA LEU A 55 -13.68 18.04 3.60
C LEU A 55 -14.28 16.72 3.14
N TYR A 56 -13.72 16.13 2.08
CA TYR A 56 -14.15 14.82 1.56
C TYR A 56 -13.79 13.68 2.52
N PHE A 57 -12.58 13.70 3.11
CA PHE A 57 -12.13 12.64 4.00
C PHE A 57 -12.49 12.85 5.47
N PHE A 58 -13.13 13.97 5.85
CA PHE A 58 -13.36 14.33 7.26
C PHE A 58 -12.11 14.23 8.14
N ARG A 59 -10.94 14.30 7.54
CA ARG A 59 -9.66 14.23 8.23
C ARG A 59 -9.03 15.62 8.30
N ARG A 60 -8.73 16.07 9.49
CA ARG A 60 -7.69 17.07 9.66
C ARG A 60 -6.39 16.40 9.18
N PHE A 61 -5.82 16.93 8.10
CA PHE A 61 -4.43 16.68 7.79
C PHE A 61 -3.61 17.31 8.92
N ASP A 62 -3.36 16.54 9.97
CA ASP A 62 -2.46 16.97 11.02
C ASP A 62 -1.04 16.75 10.53
N ARG A 63 -0.39 17.86 10.15
CA ARG A 63 0.98 17.86 9.62
C ARG A 63 1.99 17.23 10.59
N ALA A 64 1.69 17.22 11.89
CA ALA A 64 2.57 16.72 12.94
C ALA A 64 2.67 15.19 12.98
N THR A 65 1.73 14.47 12.37
CA THR A 65 1.65 13.00 12.44
C THR A 65 1.99 12.29 11.14
N ILE A 66 2.36 13.03 10.08
CA ILE A 66 2.75 12.43 8.81
C ILE A 66 4.29 12.41 8.75
N PHE A 67 4.85 11.20 8.75
CA PHE A 67 6.27 11.03 8.45
C PHE A 67 6.54 11.59 7.05
N ARG A 68 7.58 12.43 6.93
CA ARG A 68 8.03 12.97 5.66
C ARG A 68 9.40 12.40 5.33
N GLU A 69 9.45 11.67 4.24
CA GLU A 69 10.71 11.23 3.67
C GLU A 69 11.44 12.44 3.06
N PRO A 70 12.75 12.63 3.30
CA PRO A 70 13.52 13.69 2.66
C PRO A 70 13.49 13.55 1.14
N ARG A 71 13.42 14.69 0.43
CA ARG A 71 13.37 14.71 -1.04
C ARG A 71 14.58 14.02 -1.67
N GLU A 72 15.76 14.20 -1.09
CA GLU A 72 17.00 13.59 -1.56
C GLU A 72 16.94 12.05 -1.51
N ALA A 73 16.30 11.48 -0.50
CA ALA A 73 16.11 10.03 -0.40
C ALA A 73 15.12 9.52 -1.47
N ILE A 74 14.08 10.30 -1.79
CA ILE A 74 13.15 9.99 -2.88
C ILE A 74 13.87 10.03 -4.23
N GLU A 75 14.64 11.10 -4.52
CA GLU A 75 15.39 11.26 -5.76
C GLU A 75 16.44 10.16 -5.94
N GLN A 76 17.09 9.74 -4.87
CA GLN A 76 18.00 8.58 -4.89
C GLN A 76 17.28 7.28 -5.27
N ARG A 77 16.08 7.05 -4.76
CA ARG A 77 15.27 5.86 -5.07
C ARG A 77 14.69 5.88 -6.48
N LEU A 78 14.42 7.05 -7.03
CA LEU A 78 13.94 7.21 -8.41
C LEU A 78 15.02 6.87 -9.45
N GLY A 79 16.32 6.97 -9.10
CA GLY A 79 17.41 6.61 -10.00
C GLY A 79 17.43 7.47 -11.27
N GLN A 80 17.01 6.92 -12.41
CA GLN A 80 16.95 7.63 -13.70
C GLN A 80 15.67 8.46 -13.87
N ALA A 81 14.62 8.17 -13.11
CA ALA A 81 13.37 8.89 -13.15
C ALA A 81 13.49 10.26 -12.44
N ARG A 82 12.76 11.25 -12.91
CA ARG A 82 12.74 12.59 -12.29
C ARG A 82 11.57 12.76 -11.34
N TYR A 83 11.73 13.64 -10.38
CA TYR A 83 10.66 14.13 -9.52
C TYR A 83 10.28 15.57 -9.91
N VAL A 84 9.12 15.73 -10.52
CA VAL A 84 8.62 17.01 -11.04
C VAL A 84 7.45 17.49 -10.18
N GLN A 85 7.50 18.74 -9.70
CA GLN A 85 6.43 19.35 -8.92
C GLN A 85 5.85 20.54 -9.68
N CYS A 86 4.52 20.65 -9.72
CA CYS A 86 3.80 21.71 -10.40
C CYS A 86 3.03 22.58 -9.39
N ALA A 87 3.16 23.90 -9.51
CA ALA A 87 2.50 24.86 -8.63
C ALA A 87 1.08 25.24 -9.09
N THR A 88 0.79 25.09 -10.38
CA THR A 88 -0.47 25.51 -10.98
C THR A 88 -1.04 24.46 -11.95
N PHE A 89 -2.33 24.55 -12.23
CA PHE A 89 -2.97 23.70 -13.27
C PHE A 89 -2.45 23.98 -14.69
N ALA A 90 -1.96 25.21 -14.96
CA ALA A 90 -1.37 25.54 -16.25
C ALA A 90 -0.04 24.83 -16.44
N GLU A 91 0.83 24.93 -15.44
CA GLU A 91 2.12 24.22 -15.40
C GLU A 91 1.93 22.71 -15.44
N LEU A 92 0.96 22.16 -14.70
CA LEU A 92 0.64 20.73 -14.75
C LEU A 92 0.26 20.29 -16.17
N ARG A 93 -0.58 21.04 -16.89
CA ARG A 93 -0.96 20.74 -18.28
C ARG A 93 0.23 20.76 -19.22
N GLU A 94 1.08 21.78 -19.09
CA GLU A 94 2.29 21.93 -19.91
C GLU A 94 3.26 20.76 -19.63
N THR A 95 3.48 20.44 -18.36
CA THR A 95 4.33 19.32 -17.95
C THR A 95 3.78 17.99 -18.48
N LEU A 96 2.50 17.68 -18.22
CA LEU A 96 1.90 16.42 -18.68
C LEU A 96 1.87 16.31 -20.22
N GLY A 97 1.74 17.42 -20.93
CA GLY A 97 1.80 17.46 -22.40
C GLY A 97 3.13 17.00 -23.00
N GLN A 98 4.18 16.86 -22.22
CA GLN A 98 5.49 16.36 -22.66
C GLN A 98 5.59 14.83 -22.67
N TYR A 99 4.60 14.12 -22.13
CA TYR A 99 4.57 12.66 -22.03
C TYR A 99 3.65 12.06 -23.11
N ASP A 100 3.75 10.77 -23.31
CA ASP A 100 2.88 10.02 -24.22
C ASP A 100 1.64 9.49 -23.46
N LEU A 101 1.78 9.21 -22.15
CA LEU A 101 0.74 8.66 -21.29
C LEU A 101 0.86 9.21 -19.86
N VAL A 102 -0.29 9.39 -19.21
CA VAL A 102 -0.38 9.73 -17.79
C VAL A 102 -0.98 8.55 -17.02
N TYR A 103 -0.24 8.01 -16.08
CA TYR A 103 -0.75 7.05 -15.12
C TYR A 103 -1.09 7.76 -13.81
N SER A 104 -2.33 7.75 -13.40
CA SER A 104 -2.81 8.47 -12.22
C SER A 104 -3.59 7.57 -11.29
N ARG A 105 -3.76 8.00 -10.05
CA ARG A 105 -4.57 7.29 -9.05
C ARG A 105 -6.05 7.37 -9.41
N ASN A 106 -6.78 6.28 -9.17
CA ASN A 106 -8.23 6.26 -9.32
C ASN A 106 -8.90 6.84 -8.06
N GLU A 107 -8.78 8.14 -7.85
CA GLU A 107 -9.49 8.85 -6.78
C GLU A 107 -10.42 9.91 -7.35
N ILE A 108 -11.49 10.23 -6.63
CA ILE A 108 -12.48 11.21 -7.08
C ILE A 108 -11.87 12.60 -7.23
N THR A 109 -10.85 12.92 -6.45
CA THR A 109 -10.09 14.18 -6.52
C THR A 109 -9.34 14.30 -7.84
N GLU A 110 -8.66 13.23 -8.28
CA GLU A 110 -7.97 13.16 -9.56
C GLU A 110 -8.98 13.17 -10.72
N ALA A 111 -10.05 12.41 -10.62
CA ALA A 111 -11.13 12.43 -11.63
C ALA A 111 -11.73 13.83 -11.78
N PHE A 112 -11.97 14.54 -10.67
CA PHE A 112 -12.42 15.93 -10.70
C PHE A 112 -11.37 16.87 -11.31
N LEU A 113 -10.10 16.72 -10.92
CA LEU A 113 -8.99 17.51 -11.44
C LEU A 113 -8.87 17.38 -12.95
N PHE A 114 -8.82 16.15 -13.46
CA PHE A 114 -8.75 15.94 -14.91
C PHE A 114 -9.99 16.38 -15.63
N ARG A 115 -11.18 16.20 -15.07
CA ARG A 115 -12.43 16.60 -15.74
C ARG A 115 -12.66 18.11 -15.75
N ALA A 116 -12.41 18.78 -14.62
CA ALA A 116 -12.85 20.16 -14.39
C ALA A 116 -11.74 21.22 -14.51
N ARG A 117 -10.47 20.84 -14.36
CA ARG A 117 -9.35 21.79 -14.28
C ARG A 117 -8.30 21.58 -15.35
N VAL A 118 -7.87 20.36 -15.58
CA VAL A 118 -6.84 20.04 -16.58
C VAL A 118 -7.48 19.83 -17.95
N GLY A 119 -8.53 19.03 -18.00
CA GLY A 119 -9.24 18.60 -19.21
C GLY A 119 -8.55 17.42 -19.90
N TYR A 120 -9.22 16.25 -19.94
CA TYR A 120 -8.69 15.05 -20.59
C TYR A 120 -8.20 15.25 -22.05
N ARG A 121 -8.81 16.19 -22.77
CA ARG A 121 -8.43 16.49 -24.17
C ARG A 121 -7.16 17.33 -24.29
N ASN A 122 -6.69 17.90 -23.18
CA ASN A 122 -5.54 18.80 -23.15
C ASN A 122 -4.26 18.13 -22.65
N VAL A 123 -4.34 16.85 -22.34
CA VAL A 123 -3.22 16.02 -21.87
C VAL A 123 -3.24 14.68 -22.60
N PRO A 124 -2.14 13.91 -22.59
CA PRO A 124 -2.09 12.56 -23.14
C PRO A 124 -3.14 11.64 -22.52
N PRO A 125 -3.40 10.45 -23.12
CA PRO A 125 -4.29 9.46 -22.53
C PRO A 125 -3.98 9.20 -21.05
N VAL A 126 -5.03 9.22 -20.20
CA VAL A 126 -4.91 9.04 -18.77
C VAL A 126 -5.40 7.63 -18.41
N VAL A 127 -4.56 6.84 -17.78
CA VAL A 127 -4.91 5.54 -17.18
C VAL A 127 -5.06 5.71 -15.67
N PHE A 128 -6.16 5.21 -15.11
CA PHE A 128 -6.37 5.22 -13.66
C PHE A 128 -5.95 3.91 -13.01
N GLY A 129 -5.10 3.99 -11.97
CA GLY A 129 -4.70 2.88 -11.11
C GLY A 129 -5.55 2.82 -9.83
N CYS A 130 -6.31 1.74 -9.66
CA CYS A 130 -7.17 1.50 -8.51
C CYS A 130 -6.37 0.84 -7.38
N HIS A 131 -5.63 1.61 -6.61
CA HIS A 131 -4.81 1.14 -5.48
C HIS A 131 -5.50 1.26 -4.12
N CYS A 132 -6.63 1.98 -4.07
CA CYS A 132 -7.55 1.99 -2.93
C CYS A 132 -8.79 1.19 -3.31
N PRO A 133 -9.51 0.56 -2.35
CA PRO A 133 -10.71 -0.16 -2.68
C PRO A 133 -11.70 0.75 -3.42
N HIS A 134 -12.16 0.32 -4.60
CA HIS A 134 -13.22 1.01 -5.31
C HIS A 134 -14.51 0.98 -4.50
N ARG A 135 -14.72 -0.13 -3.77
CA ARG A 135 -15.80 -0.29 -2.79
C ARG A 135 -15.30 -1.01 -1.55
N PHE A 136 -15.59 -0.44 -0.39
CA PHE A 136 -15.37 -1.11 0.89
C PHE A 136 -16.43 -2.17 1.11
N ILE A 137 -16.03 -3.43 1.15
CA ILE A 137 -16.91 -4.56 1.53
C ILE A 137 -17.13 -4.48 3.05
N GLY A 138 -18.38 -4.66 3.51
CA GLY A 138 -18.71 -4.55 4.93
C GLY A 138 -18.60 -3.11 5.50
N ALA A 139 -18.88 -2.09 4.69
CA ALA A 139 -18.83 -0.69 5.07
C ALA A 139 -19.62 -0.40 6.36
N SER A 140 -18.96 -0.37 7.50
CA SER A 140 -19.55 -0.15 8.83
C SER A 140 -19.49 1.31 9.28
N THR A 141 -18.48 2.06 8.82
CA THR A 141 -18.29 3.46 9.17
C THR A 141 -19.02 4.41 8.22
N LEU A 142 -19.39 5.60 8.71
CA LEU A 142 -19.97 6.65 7.87
C LEU A 142 -19.08 6.98 6.67
N HIS A 143 -17.76 7.03 6.90
CA HIS A 143 -16.77 7.29 5.85
C HIS A 143 -16.84 6.23 4.74
N SER A 144 -16.78 4.95 5.07
CA SER A 144 -16.82 3.86 4.08
C SER A 144 -18.16 3.81 3.30
N ARG A 145 -19.27 4.16 3.97
CA ARG A 145 -20.59 4.28 3.31
C ARG A 145 -20.64 5.45 2.32
N LEU A 146 -20.13 6.63 2.72
CA LEU A 146 -20.06 7.80 1.85
C LEU A 146 -19.12 7.56 0.66
N HIS A 147 -17.96 6.93 0.89
CA HIS A 147 -17.07 6.51 -0.16
C HIS A 147 -17.79 5.63 -1.19
N ASN A 148 -18.43 4.54 -0.72
CA ASN A 148 -19.15 3.63 -1.60
C ASN A 148 -20.25 4.33 -2.39
N LEU A 149 -20.98 5.26 -1.76
CA LEU A 149 -22.01 6.05 -2.42
C LEU A 149 -21.44 6.93 -3.52
N LEU A 150 -20.34 7.61 -3.25
CA LEU A 150 -19.69 8.52 -4.20
C LEU A 150 -19.11 7.77 -5.39
N TYR A 151 -18.35 6.70 -5.15
CA TYR A 151 -17.72 5.93 -6.23
C TYR A 151 -18.73 5.12 -7.05
N ALA A 152 -19.87 4.72 -6.48
CA ALA A 152 -20.98 4.12 -7.24
C ALA A 152 -21.87 5.15 -7.97
N SER A 153 -21.65 6.45 -7.77
CA SER A 153 -22.53 7.49 -8.27
C SER A 153 -22.34 7.77 -9.77
N PRO A 154 -23.40 8.22 -10.47
CA PRO A 154 -23.28 8.75 -11.82
C PRO A 154 -22.31 9.95 -11.93
N LEU A 155 -22.12 10.69 -10.83
CA LEU A 155 -21.16 11.79 -10.77
C LEU A 155 -19.73 11.27 -11.00
N TYR A 156 -19.32 10.27 -10.24
CA TYR A 156 -17.98 9.68 -10.41
C TYR A 156 -17.80 9.10 -11.82
N THR A 157 -18.79 8.34 -12.31
CA THR A 157 -18.76 7.80 -13.68
C THR A 157 -18.55 8.92 -14.72
N ARG A 158 -19.26 10.05 -14.56
CA ARG A 158 -19.12 11.20 -15.46
C ARG A 158 -17.76 11.88 -15.34
N LEU A 159 -17.19 11.96 -14.13
CA LEU A 159 -15.87 12.52 -13.90
C LEU A 159 -14.76 11.67 -14.53
N ALA A 160 -14.83 10.36 -14.38
CA ALA A 160 -13.81 9.43 -14.86
C ALA A 160 -14.02 8.95 -16.31
N LYS A 161 -15.13 9.30 -16.97
CA LYS A 161 -15.43 8.85 -18.36
C LYS A 161 -14.36 9.19 -19.40
N GLY A 162 -13.47 10.15 -19.11
CA GLY A 162 -12.44 10.59 -20.07
C GLY A 162 -11.13 9.82 -19.96
N VAL A 163 -11.02 8.81 -19.11
CA VAL A 163 -9.80 7.99 -18.99
C VAL A 163 -9.67 7.03 -20.16
N ALA A 164 -8.44 6.64 -20.50
CA ALA A 164 -8.14 5.67 -21.55
C ALA A 164 -8.34 4.21 -21.08
N GLY A 165 -8.21 3.96 -19.77
CA GLY A 165 -8.39 2.65 -19.19
C GLY A 165 -8.18 2.63 -17.68
N PHE A 166 -8.42 1.46 -17.07
CA PHE A 166 -8.28 1.24 -15.64
C PHE A 166 -7.35 0.06 -15.36
N HIS A 167 -6.38 0.28 -14.49
CA HIS A 167 -5.59 -0.76 -13.87
C HIS A 167 -6.12 -1.03 -12.46
N THR A 168 -6.42 -2.27 -12.14
CA THR A 168 -6.90 -2.71 -10.84
C THR A 168 -5.92 -3.71 -10.24
N ILE A 169 -5.87 -3.79 -8.91
CA ILE A 169 -4.94 -4.68 -8.20
C ILE A 169 -5.65 -5.84 -7.49
N SER A 170 -6.98 -5.83 -7.44
CA SER A 170 -7.80 -6.87 -6.83
C SER A 170 -8.97 -7.29 -7.74
N GLY A 171 -9.36 -8.57 -7.68
CA GLY A 171 -10.48 -9.08 -8.46
C GLY A 171 -11.83 -8.44 -8.11
N GLY A 172 -12.01 -8.05 -6.85
CA GLY A 172 -13.22 -7.36 -6.39
C GLY A 172 -13.39 -5.99 -7.04
N ASP A 173 -12.30 -5.23 -7.13
CA ASP A 173 -12.30 -3.91 -7.77
C ASP A 173 -12.44 -4.04 -9.29
N THR A 174 -11.80 -5.03 -9.91
CA THR A 174 -11.90 -5.30 -11.36
C THR A 174 -13.36 -5.43 -11.77
N GLY A 175 -14.09 -6.36 -11.18
CA GLY A 175 -15.50 -6.57 -11.52
C GLY A 175 -16.41 -5.38 -11.18
N ALA A 176 -16.04 -4.53 -10.22
CA ALA A 176 -16.79 -3.31 -9.92
C ALA A 176 -16.58 -2.23 -10.99
N ILE A 177 -15.34 -2.04 -11.44
CA ILE A 177 -14.96 -1.08 -12.49
C ILE A 177 -15.54 -1.51 -13.84
N GLU A 178 -15.41 -2.77 -14.24
CA GLU A 178 -15.97 -3.29 -15.51
C GLU A 178 -17.47 -3.04 -15.62
N ARG A 179 -18.21 -3.27 -14.53
CA ARG A 179 -19.66 -2.99 -14.51
C ARG A 179 -19.99 -1.50 -14.62
N GLN A 180 -19.15 -0.64 -14.08
CA GLN A 180 -19.39 0.81 -14.05
C GLN A 180 -18.90 1.50 -15.33
N PHE A 181 -17.87 0.94 -15.98
CA PHE A 181 -17.21 1.49 -17.17
C PHE A 181 -17.09 0.41 -18.27
N PRO A 182 -18.23 -0.10 -18.79
CA PRO A 182 -18.22 -1.26 -19.71
C PRO A 182 -17.50 -1.00 -21.04
N ASP A 183 -17.35 0.26 -21.43
CA ASP A 183 -16.72 0.66 -22.69
C ASP A 183 -15.21 0.98 -22.52
N HIS A 184 -14.65 0.77 -21.32
CA HIS A 184 -13.25 1.08 -21.06
C HIS A 184 -12.45 -0.21 -20.88
N PRO A 185 -11.20 -0.28 -21.39
CA PRO A 185 -10.31 -1.39 -21.09
C PRO A 185 -9.97 -1.40 -19.59
N VAL A 186 -10.08 -2.59 -18.99
CA VAL A 186 -9.73 -2.83 -17.58
C VAL A 186 -8.74 -3.98 -17.51
N VAL A 187 -7.65 -3.81 -16.80
CA VAL A 187 -6.67 -4.86 -16.55
C VAL A 187 -6.48 -5.08 -15.07
N GLN A 188 -6.41 -6.34 -14.65
CA GLN A 188 -6.04 -6.68 -13.28
C GLN A 188 -4.58 -7.11 -13.23
N ILE A 189 -3.74 -6.30 -12.60
CA ILE A 189 -2.33 -6.60 -12.37
C ILE A 189 -2.04 -6.28 -10.90
N PRO A 190 -1.59 -7.23 -10.07
CA PRO A 190 -1.21 -6.94 -8.70
C PRO A 190 -0.03 -5.95 -8.66
N ASN A 191 0.08 -5.17 -7.59
CA ASN A 191 1.23 -4.28 -7.42
C ASN A 191 2.53 -5.10 -7.52
N PRO A 192 3.52 -4.63 -8.29
CA PRO A 192 4.80 -5.29 -8.36
C PRO A 192 5.47 -5.35 -6.97
N PHE A 193 5.99 -6.50 -6.61
CA PHE A 193 6.73 -6.68 -5.37
C PHE A 193 7.91 -7.62 -5.59
N ASP A 194 9.12 -7.12 -5.38
CA ASP A 194 10.36 -7.91 -5.48
C ASP A 194 10.63 -8.64 -4.17
N ALA A 195 10.08 -9.84 -4.03
CA ALA A 195 10.27 -10.66 -2.83
C ALA A 195 11.72 -11.12 -2.65
N VAL A 196 12.47 -11.30 -3.73
CA VAL A 196 13.87 -11.74 -3.69
C VAL A 196 14.75 -10.59 -3.24
N GLY A 197 14.71 -9.46 -3.94
CA GLY A 197 15.48 -8.27 -3.59
C GLY A 197 15.13 -7.74 -2.20
N TYR A 198 13.86 -7.84 -1.78
CA TYR A 198 13.47 -7.47 -0.41
C TYR A 198 14.14 -8.37 0.63
N ALA A 199 14.19 -9.69 0.39
CA ALA A 199 14.85 -10.62 1.30
C ALA A 199 16.37 -10.42 1.35
N GLU A 200 17.00 -10.09 0.23
CA GLU A 200 18.45 -9.82 0.16
C GLU A 200 18.86 -8.59 0.98
N GLN A 201 18.00 -7.58 1.05
CA GLN A 201 18.25 -6.35 1.84
C GLN A 201 18.39 -6.65 3.34
N ALA A 202 17.77 -7.71 3.87
CA ALA A 202 17.87 -8.05 5.29
C ALA A 202 19.29 -8.36 5.74
N GLY A 203 20.11 -8.96 4.87
CA GLY A 203 21.52 -9.23 5.16
C GLY A 203 22.45 -8.02 5.00
N GLN A 204 21.97 -6.95 4.38
CA GLN A 204 22.74 -5.75 4.07
C GLN A 204 22.51 -4.61 5.05
N THR A 205 21.46 -4.68 5.85
CA THR A 205 21.06 -3.64 6.82
C THR A 205 21.24 -4.13 8.25
N LYS A 206 21.67 -3.21 9.12
CA LYS A 206 21.72 -3.51 10.56
C LYS A 206 20.30 -3.64 11.09
N PRO A 207 20.01 -4.66 11.92
CA PRO A 207 18.72 -4.75 12.61
C PRO A 207 18.44 -3.46 13.40
N PRO A 208 17.21 -2.90 13.28
CA PRO A 208 16.88 -1.63 13.94
C PRO A 208 16.78 -1.75 15.45
N PHE A 209 16.64 -2.98 15.95
CA PHE A 209 16.60 -3.33 17.38
C PHE A 209 17.15 -4.75 17.59
N ALA A 210 17.52 -5.06 18.82
CA ALA A 210 17.93 -6.39 19.22
C ALA A 210 16.70 -7.25 19.52
N VAL A 211 16.81 -8.55 19.25
CA VAL A 211 15.82 -9.58 19.62
C VAL A 211 16.50 -10.63 20.49
N ASP A 212 15.79 -11.17 21.45
CA ASP A 212 16.28 -12.30 22.24
C ASP A 212 15.97 -13.61 21.49
N ALA A 213 16.99 -14.26 20.97
CA ALA A 213 16.87 -15.52 20.25
C ALA A 213 16.35 -16.70 21.13
N ALA A 214 16.34 -16.55 22.46
CA ALA A 214 15.76 -17.52 23.37
C ALA A 214 14.24 -17.36 23.54
N LYS A 215 13.67 -16.29 23.04
CA LYS A 215 12.25 -15.96 23.06
C LYS A 215 11.60 -16.17 21.71
N PHE A 216 10.29 -16.24 21.70
CA PHE A 216 9.50 -16.21 20.47
C PHE A 216 9.14 -14.77 20.14
N ASN A 217 9.75 -14.24 19.09
CA ASN A 217 9.68 -12.82 18.70
C ASN A 217 8.50 -12.57 17.77
N ILE A 218 7.54 -11.76 18.20
CA ILE A 218 6.34 -11.41 17.45
C ILE A 218 6.45 -9.97 16.99
N LEU A 219 6.44 -9.75 15.68
CA LEU A 219 6.50 -8.42 15.07
C LEU A 219 5.11 -7.94 14.63
N TRP A 220 4.80 -6.71 14.93
CA TRP A 220 3.71 -5.94 14.35
C TRP A 220 4.28 -4.65 13.73
N ALA A 221 3.88 -4.30 12.52
CA ALA A 221 4.34 -3.09 11.84
C ALA A 221 3.20 -2.39 11.12
N GLY A 222 3.06 -1.08 11.36
CA GLY A 222 2.03 -0.28 10.72
C GLY A 222 1.78 1.06 11.40
N ARG A 223 0.88 1.88 10.83
CA ARG A 223 0.45 3.10 11.51
C ARG A 223 -0.37 2.77 12.75
N LEU A 224 -0.06 3.36 13.88
CA LEU A 224 -0.78 3.15 15.13
C LEU A 224 -2.14 3.90 15.12
N THR A 225 -3.10 3.32 14.39
CA THR A 225 -4.45 3.88 14.19
C THR A 225 -5.52 2.82 14.42
N GLY A 226 -6.77 3.25 14.64
CA GLY A 226 -7.90 2.33 14.77
C GLY A 226 -8.12 1.45 13.54
N GLN A 227 -7.79 1.93 12.33
CA GLN A 227 -7.87 1.14 11.08
C GLN A 227 -6.92 -0.07 11.09
N LYS A 228 -5.75 0.09 11.67
CA LYS A 228 -4.75 -0.97 11.78
C LYS A 228 -4.98 -1.88 12.99
N GLY A 229 -6.08 -1.64 13.74
CA GLY A 229 -6.52 -2.52 14.81
C GLY A 229 -5.62 -2.51 16.04
N VAL A 230 -5.11 -1.33 16.44
CA VAL A 230 -4.26 -1.20 17.64
C VAL A 230 -4.97 -1.68 18.90
N THR A 231 -6.29 -1.45 19.03
CA THR A 231 -7.06 -1.95 20.16
C THR A 231 -7.09 -3.49 20.19
N GLN A 232 -7.27 -4.12 19.02
CA GLN A 232 -7.23 -5.58 18.88
C GLN A 232 -5.82 -6.11 19.13
N LEU A 233 -4.78 -5.39 18.71
CA LEU A 233 -3.39 -5.74 19.00
C LEU A 233 -3.18 -5.83 20.52
N LEU A 234 -3.59 -4.82 21.26
CA LEU A 234 -3.43 -4.80 22.72
C LEU A 234 -4.23 -5.90 23.43
N GLU A 235 -5.45 -6.19 22.96
CA GLU A 235 -6.25 -7.30 23.45
C GLU A 235 -5.56 -8.65 23.19
N VAL A 236 -4.99 -8.85 22.00
CA VAL A 236 -4.22 -10.06 21.66
C VAL A 236 -3.00 -10.20 22.56
N ILE A 237 -2.23 -9.12 22.76
CA ILE A 237 -1.05 -9.10 23.63
C ILE A 237 -1.43 -9.50 25.05
N GLU A 238 -2.44 -8.86 25.65
CA GLU A 238 -2.89 -9.13 27.01
C GLU A 238 -3.26 -10.60 27.20
N ARG A 239 -4.11 -11.12 26.34
CA ARG A 239 -4.62 -12.49 26.45
C ARG A 239 -3.61 -13.59 26.08
N VAL A 240 -2.63 -13.30 25.23
CA VAL A 240 -1.50 -14.20 25.00
C VAL A 240 -0.55 -14.19 26.21
N ASN A 241 -0.30 -13.01 26.78
CA ASN A 241 0.57 -12.86 27.95
C ASN A 241 0.04 -13.57 29.21
N GLU A 242 -1.27 -13.75 29.37
CA GLU A 242 -1.83 -14.56 30.48
C GLU A 242 -1.16 -15.94 30.65
N SER A 243 -0.70 -16.52 29.55
CA SER A 243 -0.13 -17.89 29.57
C SER A 243 1.27 -18.00 28.92
N HIS A 244 1.74 -17.02 28.20
CA HIS A 244 2.96 -17.05 27.38
C HIS A 244 3.93 -15.89 27.62
N ALA A 245 3.67 -14.97 28.56
CA ALA A 245 4.50 -13.79 28.78
C ALA A 245 6.00 -14.08 28.93
N ALA A 246 6.36 -15.16 29.64
CA ALA A 246 7.75 -15.56 29.83
C ALA A 246 8.44 -16.10 28.56
N LYS A 247 7.69 -16.44 27.51
CA LYS A 247 8.17 -17.07 26.27
C LYS A 247 8.17 -16.16 25.08
N VAL A 248 7.35 -15.12 25.06
CA VAL A 248 7.15 -14.24 23.90
C VAL A 248 7.72 -12.86 24.13
N GLU A 249 8.19 -12.22 23.07
CA GLU A 249 8.50 -10.79 23.01
C GLU A 249 7.71 -10.15 21.88
N TRP A 250 7.18 -8.96 22.15
CA TRP A 250 6.37 -8.20 21.23
C TRP A 250 7.14 -6.99 20.74
N HIS A 251 7.41 -6.92 19.45
CA HIS A 251 8.09 -5.81 18.78
C HIS A 251 7.08 -5.03 17.96
N ILE A 252 6.81 -3.78 18.34
CA ILE A 252 5.80 -2.93 17.73
C ILE A 252 6.49 -1.77 17.02
N CYS A 253 6.40 -1.74 15.68
CA CYS A 253 7.02 -0.74 14.83
C CYS A 253 5.94 0.16 14.21
N GLY A 254 6.02 1.46 14.48
CA GLY A 254 5.15 2.46 13.89
C GLY A 254 4.76 3.59 14.84
N GLU A 255 4.10 4.58 14.27
CA GLU A 255 3.59 5.75 14.98
C GLU A 255 2.17 6.08 14.54
N GLY A 256 1.44 6.83 15.35
CA GLY A 256 0.10 7.28 15.03
C GLY A 256 -0.66 7.83 16.22
N GLU A 257 -1.94 8.11 16.00
CA GLU A 257 -2.85 8.71 17.00
C GLU A 257 -3.02 7.84 18.28
N LEU A 258 -2.74 6.53 18.17
CA LEU A 258 -2.86 5.58 19.28
C LEU A 258 -1.50 5.15 19.86
N SER A 259 -0.39 5.84 19.55
CA SER A 259 0.94 5.54 20.12
C SER A 259 0.94 5.56 21.64
N SER A 260 0.18 6.45 22.27
CA SER A 260 0.10 6.52 23.72
C SER A 260 -0.41 5.24 24.39
N LEU A 261 -1.31 4.50 23.73
CA LEU A 261 -1.83 3.22 24.25
C LEU A 261 -0.77 2.14 24.23
N VAL A 262 0.04 2.09 23.16
CA VAL A 262 1.13 1.12 23.03
C VAL A 262 2.25 1.42 24.02
N LEU A 263 2.62 2.69 24.19
CA LEU A 263 3.59 3.13 25.18
C LEU A 263 3.15 2.78 26.62
N GLU A 264 1.84 2.92 26.91
CA GLU A 264 1.32 2.53 28.22
C GLU A 264 1.40 1.01 28.45
N ALA A 265 1.05 0.21 27.43
CA ALA A 265 1.20 -1.24 27.51
C ALA A 265 2.67 -1.66 27.68
N ALA A 266 3.61 -1.01 27.01
CA ALA A 266 5.04 -1.26 27.14
C ALA A 266 5.59 -0.90 28.55
N ARG A 267 4.97 0.04 29.26
CA ARG A 267 5.32 0.32 30.67
C ARG A 267 4.80 -0.72 31.64
N GLN A 268 3.70 -1.38 31.30
CA GLN A 268 3.04 -2.38 32.17
C GLN A 268 3.60 -3.79 31.97
N HIS A 269 4.22 -4.07 30.81
CA HIS A 269 4.71 -5.40 30.45
C HIS A 269 6.16 -5.33 29.94
N GLU A 270 7.07 -6.02 30.62
CA GLU A 270 8.51 -6.05 30.30
C GLU A 270 8.83 -6.73 28.94
N ASN A 271 7.89 -7.48 28.38
CA ASN A 271 8.02 -8.19 27.11
C ASN A 271 7.41 -7.44 25.91
N ILE A 272 7.08 -6.16 26.06
CA ILE A 272 6.55 -5.31 24.97
C ILE A 272 7.56 -4.22 24.68
N TYR A 273 8.04 -4.18 23.44
CA TYR A 273 9.00 -3.20 22.93
C TYR A 273 8.33 -2.32 21.86
N GLU A 274 8.15 -1.05 22.18
CA GLU A 274 7.70 -0.04 21.22
C GLU A 274 8.94 0.61 20.62
N HIS A 275 9.07 0.53 19.28
CA HIS A 275 10.26 0.98 18.55
C HIS A 275 10.05 2.30 17.79
N GLY A 276 8.86 2.89 17.88
CA GLY A 276 8.52 4.07 17.09
C GLY A 276 8.55 3.81 15.60
N HIS A 277 8.82 4.86 14.85
CA HIS A 277 9.01 4.75 13.41
C HIS A 277 10.32 4.02 13.09
N VAL A 278 10.24 2.94 12.37
CA VAL A 278 11.39 2.22 11.82
C VAL A 278 11.53 2.55 10.34
N ASP A 279 12.73 2.97 9.95
CA ASP A 279 13.03 3.26 8.55
C ASP A 279 12.72 2.05 7.66
N ARG A 280 12.10 2.33 6.50
CA ARG A 280 11.69 1.29 5.56
C ARG A 280 12.86 0.42 5.10
N GLN A 281 14.06 1.00 4.97
CA GLN A 281 15.27 0.26 4.59
C GLN A 281 15.73 -0.71 5.68
N ALA A 282 15.39 -0.45 6.94
CA ALA A 282 15.70 -1.33 8.07
C ALA A 282 14.62 -2.41 8.33
N MET A 283 13.42 -2.26 7.74
CA MET A 283 12.33 -3.22 7.95
C MET A 283 12.66 -4.64 7.51
N PRO A 284 13.38 -4.91 6.40
CA PRO A 284 13.78 -6.28 6.06
C PRO A 284 14.55 -6.97 7.19
N ALA A 285 15.46 -6.27 7.86
CA ALA A 285 16.21 -6.80 8.99
C ALA A 285 15.33 -6.98 10.25
N ALA A 286 14.33 -6.11 10.46
CA ALA A 286 13.34 -6.28 11.52
C ALA A 286 12.50 -7.56 11.31
N TYR A 287 11.99 -7.79 10.10
CA TYR A 287 11.27 -9.03 9.78
C TYR A 287 12.16 -10.27 9.94
N ALA A 288 13.43 -10.21 9.52
CA ALA A 288 14.35 -11.34 9.64
C ALA A 288 14.60 -11.76 11.09
N GLY A 289 14.42 -10.86 12.06
CA GLY A 289 14.52 -11.15 13.49
C GLY A 289 13.23 -11.71 14.14
N ALA A 290 12.13 -11.77 13.39
CA ALA A 290 10.84 -12.19 13.91
C ALA A 290 10.56 -13.68 13.62
N ASP A 291 9.93 -14.37 14.59
CA ASP A 291 9.40 -15.72 14.41
C ASP A 291 7.97 -15.72 13.85
N LEU A 292 7.25 -14.62 14.07
CA LEU A 292 5.88 -14.43 13.61
C LEU A 292 5.63 -12.95 13.32
N PHE A 293 4.99 -12.66 12.20
CA PHE A 293 4.39 -11.36 11.94
C PHE A 293 2.88 -11.41 12.18
N ILE A 294 2.34 -10.41 12.87
CA ILE A 294 0.89 -10.30 13.05
C ILE A 294 0.35 -9.01 12.46
N SER A 295 -0.84 -9.07 11.88
CA SER A 295 -1.56 -7.90 11.41
C SER A 295 -2.99 -7.90 11.90
N THR A 296 -3.31 -6.93 12.73
CA THR A 296 -4.63 -6.75 13.35
C THR A 296 -5.54 -5.79 12.59
N SER A 297 -5.21 -5.49 11.32
CA SER A 297 -5.97 -4.55 10.49
C SER A 297 -7.46 -4.93 10.45
N GLN A 298 -8.32 -3.92 10.64
CA GLN A 298 -9.79 -4.10 10.65
C GLN A 298 -10.43 -3.70 9.32
N TRP A 299 -9.65 -3.20 8.40
CA TRP A 299 -10.12 -2.73 7.09
C TRP A 299 -9.51 -3.56 5.98
N GLY A 300 -10.34 -3.85 4.97
CA GLY A 300 -9.87 -4.50 3.75
C GLY A 300 -8.72 -3.71 3.12
N GLU A 301 -7.65 -4.41 2.85
CA GLU A 301 -6.48 -3.90 2.16
C GLU A 301 -6.60 -4.28 0.69
N THR A 302 -6.30 -3.37 -0.22
CA THR A 302 -6.25 -3.71 -1.65
C THR A 302 -4.97 -4.48 -1.99
N TYR A 303 -3.87 -4.11 -1.33
CA TYR A 303 -2.59 -4.78 -1.46
C TYR A 303 -1.82 -4.73 -0.15
N ALA A 304 -1.91 -5.80 0.62
CA ALA A 304 -1.20 -5.89 1.88
C ALA A 304 0.30 -6.13 1.64
N TYR A 305 1.13 -5.08 1.77
CA TYR A 305 2.59 -5.20 1.63
C TYR A 305 3.22 -5.98 2.78
N THR A 306 2.85 -5.66 4.02
CA THR A 306 3.48 -6.23 5.23
C THR A 306 3.48 -7.76 5.31
N PRO A 307 2.41 -8.50 4.95
CA PRO A 307 2.50 -9.96 4.91
C PRO A 307 3.42 -10.48 3.78
N ARG A 308 3.52 -9.76 2.65
CA ARG A 308 4.47 -10.13 1.59
C ARG A 308 5.91 -9.93 2.04
N GLU A 309 6.18 -8.81 2.71
CA GLU A 309 7.46 -8.48 3.32
C GLU A 309 7.87 -9.57 4.32
N ALA A 310 7.02 -9.91 5.29
CA ALA A 310 7.26 -10.98 6.26
C ALA A 310 7.54 -12.34 5.58
N ASN A 311 6.67 -12.75 4.66
CA ASN A 311 6.81 -14.03 3.98
C ASN A 311 8.06 -14.10 3.09
N SER A 312 8.55 -12.98 2.54
CA SER A 312 9.82 -12.95 1.79
C SER A 312 11.02 -13.34 2.63
N LEU A 313 10.95 -13.09 3.93
CA LEU A 313 11.95 -13.51 4.93
C LEU A 313 11.66 -14.89 5.51
N GLY A 314 10.58 -15.56 5.08
CA GLY A 314 10.17 -16.87 5.61
C GLY A 314 9.39 -16.78 6.92
N VAL A 315 8.99 -15.57 7.31
CA VAL A 315 8.23 -15.33 8.56
C VAL A 315 6.74 -15.59 8.29
N PRO A 316 6.09 -16.50 9.03
CA PRO A 316 4.66 -16.75 8.91
C PRO A 316 3.86 -15.54 9.38
N VAL A 317 2.60 -15.46 8.92
CA VAL A 317 1.71 -14.33 9.23
C VAL A 317 0.44 -14.82 9.91
N VAL A 318 0.00 -14.15 10.97
CA VAL A 318 -1.37 -14.25 11.47
C VAL A 318 -2.11 -12.94 11.19
N ALA A 319 -3.25 -13.00 10.51
CA ALA A 319 -4.05 -11.84 10.18
C ALA A 319 -5.56 -12.14 10.25
N PHE A 320 -6.40 -11.11 10.29
CA PHE A 320 -7.83 -11.30 10.10
C PHE A 320 -8.16 -11.67 8.64
N ASP A 321 -9.20 -12.52 8.48
CA ASP A 321 -9.74 -12.92 7.17
C ASP A 321 -10.54 -11.77 6.55
N ILE A 322 -9.79 -10.81 6.00
CA ILE A 322 -10.35 -9.65 5.30
C ILE A 322 -9.74 -9.53 3.91
N SER A 323 -10.42 -8.77 3.04
CA SER A 323 -9.95 -8.50 1.68
C SER A 323 -8.50 -8.01 1.65
N GLY A 324 -7.70 -8.52 0.73
CA GLY A 324 -6.28 -8.25 0.56
C GLY A 324 -5.38 -9.20 1.36
N TYR A 325 -5.77 -9.59 2.58
CA TYR A 325 -5.02 -10.60 3.33
C TYR A 325 -5.35 -12.01 2.85
N ASN A 326 -6.63 -12.33 2.62
CA ASN A 326 -7.06 -13.65 2.13
C ASN A 326 -6.66 -13.93 0.67
N GLU A 327 -6.27 -12.92 -0.09
CA GLU A 327 -5.69 -13.10 -1.42
C GLU A 327 -4.23 -13.58 -1.36
N ILE A 328 -3.51 -13.24 -0.31
CA ILE A 328 -2.07 -13.50 -0.19
C ILE A 328 -1.74 -14.58 0.84
N ILE A 329 -2.48 -14.62 1.95
CA ILE A 329 -2.30 -15.62 2.98
C ILE A 329 -3.12 -16.85 2.61
N LYS A 330 -2.42 -17.94 2.35
CA LYS A 330 -3.03 -19.26 2.23
C LYS A 330 -2.93 -19.95 3.56
N ASP A 331 -4.09 -20.12 4.21
CA ASP A 331 -4.18 -20.71 5.54
C ASP A 331 -3.45 -22.05 5.64
N GLY A 332 -2.61 -22.18 6.65
CA GLY A 332 -1.75 -23.36 6.86
C GLY A 332 -0.51 -23.45 5.97
N ARG A 333 -0.30 -22.56 5.00
CA ARG A 333 0.85 -22.62 4.08
C ARG A 333 1.91 -21.53 4.31
N ASN A 334 1.49 -20.26 4.38
CA ASN A 334 2.38 -19.12 4.62
C ASN A 334 1.90 -18.22 5.76
N GLY A 335 0.82 -18.61 6.42
CA GLY A 335 0.21 -17.91 7.53
C GLY A 335 -1.07 -18.59 7.97
N ARG A 336 -1.78 -17.91 8.86
CA ARG A 336 -3.11 -18.30 9.32
C ARG A 336 -4.05 -17.11 9.33
N LEU A 337 -5.31 -17.36 8.97
CA LEU A 337 -6.38 -16.38 8.96
C LEU A 337 -7.34 -16.62 10.11
N ALA A 338 -7.82 -15.54 10.74
CA ALA A 338 -8.76 -15.56 11.84
C ALA A 338 -9.99 -14.71 11.54
N LYS A 339 -11.16 -15.17 11.88
CA LYS A 339 -12.43 -14.43 11.72
C LYS A 339 -12.81 -13.63 12.96
N THR A 340 -12.30 -14.05 14.11
CA THR A 340 -12.55 -13.42 15.42
C THR A 340 -11.25 -13.16 16.16
N VAL A 341 -11.28 -12.31 17.18
CA VAL A 341 -10.14 -12.06 18.05
C VAL A 341 -9.75 -13.34 18.81
N ASP A 342 -10.72 -14.15 19.21
CA ASP A 342 -10.46 -15.43 19.89
C ASP A 342 -9.68 -16.40 18.98
N GLU A 343 -10.13 -16.57 17.73
CA GLU A 343 -9.40 -17.36 16.74
C GLU A 343 -7.98 -16.82 16.51
N PHE A 344 -7.84 -15.50 16.44
CA PHE A 344 -6.54 -14.84 16.25
C PHE A 344 -5.57 -15.18 17.40
N ILE A 345 -6.04 -15.07 18.64
CA ILE A 345 -5.27 -15.40 19.84
C ILE A 345 -4.84 -16.87 19.83
N GLU A 346 -5.75 -17.78 19.50
CA GLU A 346 -5.43 -19.22 19.42
C GLU A 346 -4.38 -19.50 18.33
N GLN A 347 -4.42 -18.80 17.18
CA GLN A 347 -3.39 -18.95 16.15
C GLN A 347 -2.02 -18.44 16.64
N VAL A 348 -1.98 -17.29 17.33
CA VAL A 348 -0.72 -16.77 17.90
C VAL A 348 -0.16 -17.73 18.95
N LYS A 349 -1.00 -18.23 19.88
CA LYS A 349 -0.60 -19.22 20.88
C LYS A 349 -0.09 -20.53 20.26
N TRP A 350 -0.71 -20.96 19.15
CA TRP A 350 -0.27 -22.14 18.41
C TRP A 350 1.17 -22.02 17.92
N PHE A 351 1.54 -20.85 17.33
CA PHE A 351 2.92 -20.58 16.94
C PHE A 351 3.87 -20.46 18.15
N ALA A 352 3.46 -19.73 19.20
CA ALA A 352 4.24 -19.53 20.42
C ALA A 352 4.49 -20.85 21.19
N ALA A 353 3.66 -21.87 20.97
CA ALA A 353 3.88 -23.24 21.50
C ALA A 353 4.95 -24.03 20.71
N GLY A 354 5.55 -23.42 19.67
CA GLY A 354 6.61 -24.04 18.87
C GLY A 354 6.13 -24.73 17.60
N ASN A 355 4.84 -24.68 17.27
CA ASN A 355 4.33 -25.26 16.03
C ASN A 355 4.81 -24.48 14.81
N ARG A 356 4.87 -25.12 13.66
CA ARG A 356 5.33 -24.55 12.38
C ARG A 356 4.37 -24.94 11.28
N LEU A 357 4.38 -24.13 10.22
CA LEU A 357 3.66 -24.45 8.98
C LEU A 357 4.47 -25.44 8.13
N ASP A 358 3.75 -26.22 7.33
CA ASP A 358 4.38 -27.14 6.39
C ASP A 358 4.83 -26.40 5.11
N GLY A 359 6.07 -26.67 4.67
CA GLY A 359 6.64 -26.16 3.43
C GLY A 359 7.44 -24.87 3.58
N ASP A 360 8.00 -24.42 2.46
CA ASP A 360 8.83 -23.21 2.37
C ASP A 360 7.97 -21.98 2.04
N ILE A 361 7.88 -21.08 3.01
CA ILE A 361 7.14 -19.81 2.88
C ILE A 361 7.78 -18.91 1.84
N ARG A 362 9.11 -18.86 1.76
CA ARG A 362 9.86 -18.03 0.81
C ARG A 362 9.61 -18.48 -0.63
N GLU A 363 9.66 -19.79 -0.86
CA GLU A 363 9.36 -20.36 -2.17
C GLU A 363 7.91 -20.06 -2.57
N TYR A 364 6.98 -20.21 -1.64
CA TYR A 364 5.56 -19.93 -1.89
C TYR A 364 5.32 -18.49 -2.35
N ILE A 365 5.93 -17.51 -1.68
CA ILE A 365 5.73 -16.10 -2.03
C ILE A 365 6.45 -15.72 -3.33
N ARG A 366 7.65 -16.25 -3.60
CA ARG A 366 8.38 -16.05 -4.85
C ARG A 366 7.56 -16.44 -6.07
N GLY A 367 6.86 -17.58 -6.01
CA GLY A 367 6.01 -18.04 -7.10
C GLY A 367 4.77 -17.15 -7.35
N ARG A 368 4.52 -16.15 -6.52
CA ARG A 368 3.34 -15.27 -6.60
C ARG A 368 3.66 -13.77 -6.73
N THR A 369 4.93 -13.42 -6.76
CA THR A 369 5.38 -12.02 -6.78
C THR A 369 6.44 -11.79 -7.85
N ASP A 370 6.12 -12.16 -9.10
CA ASP A 370 6.98 -11.80 -10.23
C ASP A 370 6.77 -10.33 -10.59
N HIS A 371 7.60 -9.47 -10.02
CA HIS A 371 7.50 -8.03 -10.22
C HIS A 371 7.85 -7.62 -11.66
N ALA A 372 8.78 -8.33 -12.33
CA ALA A 372 9.15 -8.03 -13.71
C ALA A 372 7.98 -8.31 -14.65
N ALA A 373 7.34 -9.48 -14.52
CA ALA A 373 6.16 -9.82 -15.31
C ALA A 373 4.99 -8.84 -15.06
N ALA A 374 4.79 -8.38 -13.82
CA ALA A 374 3.77 -7.37 -13.50
C ALA A 374 4.04 -6.03 -14.20
N TYR A 375 5.28 -5.56 -14.22
CA TYR A 375 5.65 -4.34 -14.95
C TYR A 375 5.55 -4.50 -16.47
N GLU A 376 5.91 -5.66 -17.02
CA GLU A 376 5.75 -5.94 -18.45
C GLU A 376 4.27 -5.91 -18.85
N GLN A 377 3.39 -6.53 -18.07
CA GLN A 377 1.95 -6.48 -18.30
C GLN A 377 1.40 -5.04 -18.20
N LEU A 378 1.85 -4.27 -17.20
CA LEU A 378 1.44 -2.88 -17.05
C LEU A 378 1.88 -2.03 -18.25
N LEU A 379 3.12 -2.20 -18.70
CA LEU A 379 3.65 -1.51 -19.86
C LEU A 379 2.93 -1.94 -21.16
N GLY A 380 2.58 -3.21 -21.30
CA GLY A 380 1.73 -3.72 -22.38
C GLY A 380 0.38 -3.02 -22.39
N PHE A 381 -0.30 -2.98 -21.26
CA PHE A 381 -1.58 -2.29 -21.13
C PHE A 381 -1.49 -0.79 -21.44
N PHE A 382 -0.41 -0.11 -21.05
CA PHE A 382 -0.20 1.29 -21.42
C PHE A 382 -0.08 1.47 -22.95
N ARG A 383 0.60 0.54 -23.65
CA ARG A 383 0.69 0.57 -25.11
C ARG A 383 -0.67 0.35 -25.77
N ASP A 384 -1.47 -0.57 -25.24
CA ASP A 384 -2.83 -0.81 -25.73
C ASP A 384 -3.73 0.41 -25.58
N CYS A 385 -3.60 1.15 -24.46
CA CYS A 385 -4.31 2.42 -24.24
C CYS A 385 -3.86 3.55 -25.15
N LEU A 386 -2.67 3.46 -25.77
CA LEU A 386 -2.14 4.43 -26.75
C LEU A 386 -2.52 4.09 -28.20
N ALA A 387 -2.84 2.83 -28.47
CA ALA A 387 -3.23 2.41 -29.81
C ALA A 387 -4.52 3.11 -30.25
N PRO A 388 -4.60 3.67 -31.46
CA PRO A 388 -5.82 4.29 -31.93
C PRO A 388 -6.94 3.23 -31.98
N ASN A 389 -8.13 3.60 -31.45
CA ASN A 389 -9.33 2.77 -31.50
C ASN A 389 -9.68 2.42 -32.96
N GLY A 390 -9.17 1.34 -33.50
CA GLY A 390 -9.37 0.98 -34.91
C GLY A 390 -8.73 -0.29 -35.42
N GLU A 391 -7.80 -0.89 -34.68
CA GLU A 391 -7.14 -2.14 -35.08
C GLU A 391 -7.38 -3.28 -34.07
N GLN A 392 -8.65 -3.53 -33.75
CA GLN A 392 -9.05 -4.83 -33.21
C GLN A 392 -9.72 -5.59 -34.36
N GLY A 393 -8.88 -6.30 -35.15
CA GLY A 393 -9.28 -7.28 -36.12
C GLY A 393 -9.44 -8.66 -35.52
#